data_18c294140f1d05bdd8aab58fcc6e070b
#
_entry.id   18c294140f1d05bdd8aab58fcc6e070b
#
_cell.length_a   1.000
_cell.length_b   1.000
_cell.length_c   1.000
_cell.angle_alpha   90.00
_cell.angle_beta   90.00
_cell.angle_gamma   90.00
#
_symmetry.space_group_name_H-M   'P 1'
#
loop_
_entity.id
_entity.type
_entity.pdbx_description
1 polymer ?
#
loop_
_entity_poly.entity_id
_entity_poly.type
_entity_poly.pdbx_seq_one_letter_code
_entity_poly.pdbx_strand_id
1 'polypeptide(L)'
;HYDVVYSKKIAKDLGYQHTFLPISTDYLARYAERFVSLTDGTINCLNSHMMLFHDIFQKGEHLNVLTGFLGDVLTGTNFNEKWMKMNEDEIILKTFEIPVEHLNDLKYCLNKDIYERIINVTIPTIKKYFHRINADDLFYKAHYLTLSQRQRRYVAFNIFCFEPMGTVLSPFTDNDFVDFILHIPNEHLMEQNLYKKMIVKYFPEVASVPWNKTKLPLNASRLRKGLQWRWEQLNRNQFARATIGRKHAKMNDNYLNTAETIRTGSRDFVIRNIKDNSFLSEYFNMDRLHQMLDAHMGKKSNEYGKISALLTLSLWYKL
;
A
#
# COMPACT_ATOMS: atom_id res chain seq x y z
N HIS A 1 -8.08 0.47 16.01
CA HIS A 1 -6.87 0.55 15.21
C HIS A 1 -6.11 1.84 15.52
N TYR A 2 -4.77 1.83 15.47
CA TYR A 2 -3.94 3.00 15.82
C TYR A 2 -4.23 4.21 14.93
N ASP A 3 -4.43 4.01 13.62
CA ASP A 3 -4.72 5.11 12.69
C ASP A 3 -5.99 5.86 13.08
N VAL A 4 -7.04 5.15 13.52
CA VAL A 4 -8.29 5.78 13.99
C VAL A 4 -8.06 6.60 15.26
N VAL A 5 -7.29 6.06 16.21
CA VAL A 5 -7.02 6.75 17.48
C VAL A 5 -6.15 7.99 17.25
N TYR A 6 -5.11 7.86 16.43
CA TYR A 6 -4.16 8.95 16.20
C TYR A 6 -4.74 10.04 15.28
N SER A 7 -5.48 9.66 14.22
CA SER A 7 -6.14 10.65 13.36
C SER A 7 -7.19 11.46 14.12
N LYS A 8 -7.99 10.80 14.95
CA LYS A 8 -8.96 11.47 15.83
C LYS A 8 -8.28 12.46 16.78
N LYS A 9 -7.13 12.07 17.36
CA LYS A 9 -6.37 12.94 18.25
C LYS A 9 -5.80 14.14 17.49
N ILE A 10 -5.18 13.93 16.32
CA ILE A 10 -4.64 15.00 15.48
C ILE A 10 -5.73 15.99 15.09
N ALA A 11 -6.87 15.49 14.61
CA ALA A 11 -8.00 16.34 14.22
C ALA A 11 -8.49 17.19 15.40
N LYS A 12 -8.61 16.59 16.59
CA LYS A 12 -8.98 17.32 17.82
C LYS A 12 -7.96 18.39 18.18
N ASP A 13 -6.68 18.06 18.17
CA ASP A 13 -5.60 18.97 18.57
C ASP A 13 -5.46 20.16 17.59
N LEU A 14 -5.81 19.96 16.31
CA LEU A 14 -5.79 20.98 15.27
C LEU A 14 -7.15 21.67 15.04
N GLY A 15 -8.20 21.31 15.77
CA GLY A 15 -9.53 21.90 15.65
C GLY A 15 -10.31 21.47 14.38
N TYR A 16 -9.95 20.35 13.76
CA TYR A 16 -10.66 19.82 12.60
C TYR A 16 -11.76 18.83 13.00
N GLN A 17 -12.82 18.79 12.19
CA GLN A 17 -13.84 17.74 12.28
C GLN A 17 -13.25 16.40 11.84
N HIS A 18 -13.55 15.33 12.56
CA HIS A 18 -13.13 13.97 12.25
C HIS A 18 -14.34 13.05 12.09
N THR A 19 -14.47 12.44 10.92
CA THR A 19 -15.49 11.45 10.65
C THR A 19 -14.86 10.07 10.51
N PHE A 20 -15.32 9.10 11.30
CA PHE A 20 -14.88 7.72 11.19
C PHE A 20 -15.90 6.91 10.36
N LEU A 21 -15.38 6.24 9.33
CA LEU A 21 -16.17 5.38 8.46
C LEU A 21 -15.80 3.92 8.70
N PRO A 22 -16.70 3.14 9.28
CA PRO A 22 -16.47 1.71 9.43
C PRO A 22 -16.53 1.01 8.07
N ILE A 23 -15.54 0.19 7.78
CA ILE A 23 -15.49 -0.62 6.56
C ILE A 23 -16.16 -1.96 6.84
N SER A 24 -17.27 -2.22 6.16
CA SER A 24 -17.98 -3.50 6.26
C SER A 24 -17.29 -4.60 5.46
N THR A 25 -17.53 -5.87 5.80
CA THR A 25 -16.91 -7.02 5.11
C THR A 25 -17.50 -7.28 3.72
N ASP A 26 -18.56 -6.58 3.32
CA ASP A 26 -19.18 -6.66 1.99
C ASP A 26 -18.69 -5.58 1.01
N TYR A 27 -17.70 -4.76 1.39
CA TYR A 27 -17.28 -3.62 0.58
C TYR A 27 -16.80 -4.00 -0.83
N LEU A 28 -16.19 -5.19 -1.00
CA LEU A 28 -15.80 -5.68 -2.32
C LEU A 28 -17.03 -5.92 -3.20
N ALA A 29 -18.07 -6.58 -2.66
CA ALA A 29 -19.30 -6.84 -3.39
C ALA A 29 -20.03 -5.53 -3.77
N ARG A 30 -19.89 -4.47 -2.97
CA ARG A 30 -20.55 -3.16 -3.19
C ARG A 30 -19.81 -2.28 -4.17
N TYR A 31 -18.46 -2.30 -4.14
CA TYR A 31 -17.69 -1.24 -4.80
C TYR A 31 -16.66 -1.73 -5.81
N ALA A 32 -16.28 -3.02 -5.82
CA ALA A 32 -15.15 -3.48 -6.61
C ALA A 32 -15.35 -3.26 -8.11
N GLU A 33 -16.53 -3.52 -8.67
CA GLU A 33 -16.81 -3.32 -10.09
C GLU A 33 -16.62 -1.85 -10.49
N ARG A 34 -17.25 -0.92 -9.75
CA ARG A 34 -17.11 0.50 -10.02
C ARG A 34 -15.68 1.00 -9.82
N PHE A 35 -15.00 0.52 -8.79
CA PHE A 35 -13.60 0.87 -8.54
C PHE A 35 -12.69 0.39 -9.68
N VAL A 36 -12.84 -0.84 -10.14
CA VAL A 36 -12.08 -1.40 -11.26
C VAL A 36 -12.34 -0.61 -12.53
N SER A 37 -13.58 -0.21 -12.79
CA SER A 37 -13.93 0.64 -13.92
C SER A 37 -13.25 2.03 -13.86
N LEU A 38 -13.25 2.70 -12.69
CA LEU A 38 -12.59 4.01 -12.52
C LEU A 38 -11.07 3.95 -12.62
N THR A 39 -10.47 2.82 -12.26
CA THR A 39 -9.00 2.63 -12.24
C THR A 39 -8.48 1.82 -13.41
N ASP A 40 -9.35 1.47 -14.38
CA ASP A 40 -9.04 0.62 -15.54
C ASP A 40 -8.30 -0.68 -15.12
N GLY A 41 -8.72 -1.28 -14.02
CA GLY A 41 -8.09 -2.51 -13.49
C GLY A 41 -6.63 -2.36 -13.06
N THR A 42 -6.06 -1.16 -13.13
CA THR A 42 -4.65 -0.92 -12.81
C THR A 42 -4.35 -1.15 -11.33
N ILE A 43 -5.31 -0.87 -10.46
CA ILE A 43 -5.19 -1.02 -9.00
C ILE A 43 -6.02 -2.22 -8.53
N ASN A 44 -5.45 -2.93 -7.57
CA ASN A 44 -6.13 -4.07 -6.94
C ASN A 44 -7.45 -3.63 -6.29
N CYS A 45 -8.53 -4.37 -6.59
CA CYS A 45 -9.88 -4.10 -6.09
C CYS A 45 -10.01 -4.08 -4.56
N LEU A 46 -9.03 -4.56 -3.80
CA LEU A 46 -8.99 -4.41 -2.35
C LEU A 46 -9.03 -2.94 -1.90
N ASN A 47 -8.57 -2.02 -2.75
CA ASN A 47 -8.63 -0.60 -2.46
C ASN A 47 -10.02 0.02 -2.68
N SER A 48 -10.99 -0.74 -3.17
CA SER A 48 -12.36 -0.26 -3.39
C SER A 48 -13.08 0.21 -2.13
N HIS A 49 -12.54 -0.10 -0.92
CA HIS A 49 -13.03 0.50 0.32
C HIS A 49 -12.96 2.04 0.32
N MET A 50 -12.10 2.64 -0.51
CA MET A 50 -12.03 4.10 -0.70
C MET A 50 -13.33 4.66 -1.30
N MET A 51 -14.12 3.84 -2.00
CA MET A 51 -15.44 4.23 -2.54
C MET A 51 -16.49 4.51 -1.46
N LEU A 52 -16.23 4.12 -0.19
CA LEU A 52 -17.10 4.48 0.94
C LEU A 52 -17.32 5.99 1.08
N PHE A 53 -16.37 6.80 0.63
CA PHE A 53 -16.52 8.25 0.64
C PHE A 53 -17.71 8.72 -0.24
N HIS A 54 -18.02 7.99 -1.31
CA HIS A 54 -19.15 8.32 -2.20
C HIS A 54 -20.52 8.16 -1.54
N ASP A 55 -20.61 7.34 -0.49
CA ASP A 55 -21.89 7.13 0.21
C ASP A 55 -22.23 8.28 1.18
N ILE A 56 -21.21 9.09 1.55
CA ILE A 56 -21.37 10.15 2.56
C ILE A 56 -21.74 11.48 1.92
N PHE A 57 -21.20 11.71 0.73
CA PHE A 57 -21.38 12.98 0.07
C PHE A 57 -22.63 12.94 -0.83
N GLN A 58 -23.45 13.98 -0.72
CA GLN A 58 -24.69 14.05 -1.49
C GLN A 58 -24.40 14.19 -2.99
N LYS A 59 -25.19 13.51 -3.83
CA LYS A 59 -25.08 13.65 -5.27
C LYS A 59 -25.31 15.11 -5.65
N GLY A 60 -24.34 15.71 -6.34
CA GLY A 60 -24.40 17.10 -6.81
C GLY A 60 -23.56 18.10 -6.04
N GLU A 61 -22.97 17.72 -4.91
CA GLU A 61 -21.94 18.54 -4.25
C GLU A 61 -20.61 18.40 -4.98
N HIS A 62 -19.98 19.52 -5.33
CA HIS A 62 -18.62 19.56 -5.85
C HIS A 62 -17.66 19.75 -4.70
N LEU A 63 -16.83 18.75 -4.41
CA LEU A 63 -15.91 18.76 -3.30
C LEU A 63 -14.48 19.06 -3.74
N ASN A 64 -13.71 19.68 -2.85
CA ASN A 64 -12.26 19.73 -2.96
C ASN A 64 -11.67 18.64 -2.06
N VAL A 65 -11.17 17.57 -2.68
CA VAL A 65 -10.58 16.43 -1.97
C VAL A 65 -9.07 16.61 -1.88
N LEU A 66 -8.56 16.93 -0.69
CA LEU A 66 -7.13 17.06 -0.45
C LEU A 66 -6.53 15.70 -0.11
N THR A 67 -5.56 15.23 -0.91
CA THR A 67 -4.89 13.95 -0.68
C THR A 67 -3.45 14.13 -0.22
N GLY A 68 -2.98 13.18 0.60
CA GLY A 68 -1.55 13.08 0.97
C GLY A 68 -0.73 12.24 -0.03
N PHE A 69 -1.27 11.97 -1.22
CA PHE A 69 -0.59 11.15 -2.22
C PHE A 69 0.81 11.68 -2.52
N LEU A 70 1.76 10.78 -2.64
CA LEU A 70 3.18 10.99 -2.93
C LEU A 70 4.01 11.53 -1.75
N GLY A 71 3.43 12.20 -0.77
CA GLY A 71 4.18 12.91 0.28
C GLY A 71 5.16 12.06 1.06
N ASP A 72 4.81 10.84 1.41
CA ASP A 72 5.67 9.93 2.14
C ASP A 72 6.80 9.35 1.28
N VAL A 73 6.50 8.93 0.05
CA VAL A 73 7.47 8.35 -0.88
C VAL A 73 8.45 9.40 -1.36
N LEU A 74 7.96 10.57 -1.74
CA LEU A 74 8.77 11.69 -2.20
C LEU A 74 9.78 12.12 -1.12
N THR A 75 9.35 12.12 0.14
CA THR A 75 10.22 12.48 1.27
C THR A 75 11.09 11.33 1.81
N GLY A 76 11.14 10.18 1.13
CA GLY A 76 12.12 9.12 1.36
C GLY A 76 11.71 7.98 2.31
N THR A 77 10.40 7.69 2.47
CA THR A 77 9.93 6.63 3.39
C THR A 77 10.47 5.24 3.06
N ASN A 78 10.76 4.97 1.80
CA ASN A 78 11.20 3.66 1.31
C ASN A 78 12.71 3.44 1.44
N PHE A 79 13.48 4.46 1.75
CA PHE A 79 14.94 4.43 1.74
C PHE A 79 15.52 4.46 3.14
N ASN A 80 16.57 3.68 3.35
CA ASN A 80 17.34 3.62 4.60
C ASN A 80 18.83 3.36 4.29
N GLU A 81 19.70 3.38 5.31
CA GLU A 81 21.15 3.19 5.15
C GLU A 81 21.55 1.88 4.46
N LYS A 82 20.70 0.85 4.47
CA LYS A 82 21.01 -0.41 3.79
C LYS A 82 21.04 -0.24 2.27
N TRP A 83 20.24 0.67 1.73
CA TRP A 83 20.24 0.97 0.30
C TRP A 83 21.59 1.49 -0.21
N MET A 84 22.33 2.22 0.64
CA MET A 84 23.64 2.75 0.29
C MET A 84 24.72 1.65 0.10
N LYS A 85 24.43 0.44 0.52
CA LYS A 85 25.33 -0.71 0.43
C LYS A 85 24.94 -1.69 -0.68
N MET A 86 23.82 -1.44 -1.36
CA MET A 86 23.31 -2.29 -2.43
C MET A 86 23.98 -1.95 -3.76
N ASN A 87 24.23 -2.98 -4.55
CA ASN A 87 24.60 -2.79 -5.96
C ASN A 87 23.37 -2.49 -6.81
N GLU A 88 23.59 -2.20 -8.09
CA GLU A 88 22.53 -1.79 -9.02
C GLU A 88 21.41 -2.85 -9.15
N ASP A 89 21.78 -4.13 -9.35
CA ASP A 89 20.79 -5.19 -9.51
C ASP A 89 19.95 -5.38 -8.23
N GLU A 90 20.56 -5.29 -7.06
CA GLU A 90 19.85 -5.34 -5.77
C GLU A 90 18.88 -4.17 -5.60
N ILE A 91 19.27 -2.95 -6.01
CA ILE A 91 18.42 -1.77 -5.96
C ILE A 91 17.23 -1.92 -6.91
N ILE A 92 17.46 -2.36 -8.14
CA ILE A 92 16.40 -2.59 -9.12
C ILE A 92 15.38 -3.59 -8.58
N LEU A 93 15.85 -4.75 -8.12
CA LEU A 93 15.00 -5.79 -7.54
C LEU A 93 14.24 -5.27 -6.32
N LYS A 94 14.91 -4.55 -5.42
CA LYS A 94 14.29 -3.98 -4.23
C LYS A 94 13.23 -2.94 -4.53
N THR A 95 13.44 -2.10 -5.52
CA THR A 95 12.46 -1.10 -5.96
C THR A 95 11.16 -1.74 -6.45
N PHE A 96 11.27 -2.92 -7.06
CA PHE A 96 10.16 -3.69 -7.62
C PHE A 96 9.87 -5.00 -6.87
N GLU A 97 10.41 -5.18 -5.66
CA GLU A 97 10.27 -6.41 -4.85
C GLU A 97 8.81 -6.86 -4.76
N ILE A 98 7.90 -5.96 -4.38
CA ILE A 98 6.48 -6.30 -4.23
C ILE A 98 5.84 -6.79 -5.55
N PRO A 99 5.98 -6.08 -6.69
CA PRO A 99 5.46 -6.60 -7.97
C PRO A 99 6.05 -7.95 -8.38
N VAL A 100 7.35 -8.16 -8.17
CA VAL A 100 8.01 -9.43 -8.52
C VAL A 100 7.57 -10.57 -7.59
N GLU A 101 7.41 -10.32 -6.28
CA GLU A 101 6.89 -11.30 -5.34
C GLU A 101 5.45 -11.70 -5.71
N HIS A 102 4.58 -10.77 -6.02
CA HIS A 102 3.22 -11.06 -6.46
C HIS A 102 3.16 -11.87 -7.75
N LEU A 103 4.07 -11.60 -8.69
CA LEU A 103 4.17 -12.37 -9.90
C LEU A 103 4.65 -13.80 -9.62
N ASN A 104 5.64 -13.98 -8.75
CA ASN A 104 6.10 -15.28 -8.30
C ASN A 104 4.99 -16.05 -7.57
N ASP A 105 4.18 -15.35 -6.78
CA ASP A 105 3.02 -15.93 -6.11
C ASP A 105 1.98 -16.49 -7.11
N LEU A 106 1.78 -15.81 -8.24
CA LEU A 106 0.88 -16.25 -9.29
C LEU A 106 1.44 -17.40 -10.13
N LYS A 107 2.76 -17.67 -10.08
CA LYS A 107 3.41 -18.77 -10.81
C LYS A 107 2.72 -20.12 -10.62
N TYR A 108 2.19 -20.34 -9.42
CA TYR A 108 1.50 -21.60 -9.12
C TYR A 108 0.21 -21.78 -9.93
N CYS A 109 -0.50 -20.70 -10.21
CA CYS A 109 -1.80 -20.73 -10.90
C CYS A 109 -1.71 -20.35 -12.38
N LEU A 110 -0.73 -19.54 -12.81
CA LEU A 110 -0.54 -19.17 -14.20
C LEU A 110 -0.13 -20.38 -15.06
N ASN A 111 -0.56 -20.41 -16.31
CA ASN A 111 -0.02 -21.31 -17.32
C ASN A 111 1.48 -21.02 -17.51
N LYS A 112 2.28 -22.07 -17.64
CA LYS A 112 3.75 -21.96 -17.62
C LYS A 112 4.29 -21.01 -18.68
N ASP A 113 3.80 -21.13 -19.91
CA ASP A 113 4.21 -20.30 -21.05
C ASP A 113 3.88 -18.80 -20.82
N ILE A 114 2.73 -18.52 -20.23
CA ILE A 114 2.30 -17.15 -19.87
C ILE A 114 3.23 -16.58 -18.80
N TYR A 115 3.51 -17.35 -17.76
CA TYR A 115 4.44 -16.92 -16.71
C TYR A 115 5.84 -16.60 -17.25
N GLU A 116 6.40 -17.50 -18.10
CA GLU A 116 7.71 -17.31 -18.71
C GLU A 116 7.75 -16.06 -19.61
N ARG A 117 6.73 -15.83 -20.40
CA ARG A 117 6.61 -14.62 -21.22
C ARG A 117 6.60 -13.35 -20.37
N ILE A 118 5.82 -13.31 -19.29
CA ILE A 118 5.73 -12.14 -18.40
C ILE A 118 7.09 -11.85 -17.75
N ILE A 119 7.75 -12.85 -17.19
CA ILE A 119 9.06 -12.68 -16.53
C ILE A 119 10.12 -12.20 -17.51
N ASN A 120 10.19 -12.81 -18.71
CA ASN A 120 11.17 -12.47 -19.74
C ASN A 120 11.00 -11.05 -20.29
N VAL A 121 9.83 -10.43 -20.16
CA VAL A 121 9.59 -9.04 -20.54
C VAL A 121 9.77 -8.08 -19.38
N THR A 122 9.27 -8.44 -18.19
CA THR A 122 9.18 -7.52 -17.05
C THR A 122 10.57 -7.10 -16.54
N ILE A 123 11.44 -8.05 -16.23
CA ILE A 123 12.75 -7.75 -15.63
C ILE A 123 13.64 -6.94 -16.59
N PRO A 124 13.82 -7.33 -17.88
CA PRO A 124 14.59 -6.52 -18.82
C PRO A 124 14.01 -5.11 -19.03
N THR A 125 12.67 -4.99 -19.02
CA THR A 125 12.01 -3.69 -19.16
C THR A 125 12.33 -2.77 -17.99
N ILE A 126 12.26 -3.27 -16.75
CA ILE A 126 12.61 -2.50 -15.56
C ILE A 126 14.06 -2.05 -15.61
N LYS A 127 15.00 -2.96 -15.93
CA LYS A 127 16.43 -2.63 -16.11
C LYS A 127 16.63 -1.55 -17.16
N LYS A 128 15.97 -1.67 -18.30
CA LYS A 128 16.03 -0.67 -19.38
C LYS A 128 15.58 0.72 -18.91
N TYR A 129 14.51 0.81 -18.12
CA TYR A 129 14.07 2.11 -17.56
C TYR A 129 15.08 2.66 -16.55
N PHE A 130 15.65 1.83 -15.70
CA PHE A 130 16.66 2.24 -14.72
C PHE A 130 17.91 2.81 -15.39
N HIS A 131 18.44 2.14 -16.43
CA HIS A 131 19.62 2.57 -17.17
C HIS A 131 19.42 3.86 -17.99
N ARG A 132 18.18 4.23 -18.28
CA ARG A 132 17.85 5.48 -18.97
C ARG A 132 17.83 6.71 -18.07
N ILE A 133 17.85 6.51 -16.75
CA ILE A 133 17.84 7.62 -15.79
C ILE A 133 19.21 8.25 -15.78
N ASN A 134 19.27 9.54 -16.17
CA ASN A 134 20.49 10.32 -16.16
C ASN A 134 20.79 10.86 -14.76
N ALA A 135 21.39 10.02 -13.92
CA ALA A 135 21.89 10.36 -12.59
C ALA A 135 23.08 9.45 -12.27
N ASP A 136 24.08 9.96 -11.57
CA ASP A 136 25.26 9.19 -11.20
C ASP A 136 25.03 8.37 -9.91
N ASP A 137 24.23 8.89 -8.99
CA ASP A 137 23.94 8.26 -7.71
C ASP A 137 22.80 7.25 -7.84
N LEU A 138 23.05 6.03 -7.37
CA LEU A 138 22.06 4.92 -7.40
C LEU A 138 20.80 5.20 -6.58
N PHE A 139 20.91 5.98 -5.50
CA PHE A 139 19.76 6.38 -4.72
C PHE A 139 18.80 7.23 -5.54
N TYR A 140 19.33 8.24 -6.24
CA TYR A 140 18.49 9.09 -7.09
C TYR A 140 17.89 8.34 -8.27
N LYS A 141 18.64 7.41 -8.87
CA LYS A 141 18.07 6.49 -9.89
C LYS A 141 16.91 5.68 -9.33
N ALA A 142 17.07 5.07 -8.16
CA ALA A 142 16.03 4.28 -7.51
C ALA A 142 14.81 5.13 -7.12
N HIS A 143 15.06 6.34 -6.58
CA HIS A 143 14.00 7.26 -6.20
C HIS A 143 13.20 7.71 -7.43
N TYR A 144 13.87 8.16 -8.48
CA TYR A 144 13.24 8.56 -9.73
C TYR A 144 12.49 7.41 -10.40
N LEU A 145 13.07 6.20 -10.41
CA LEU A 145 12.40 5.00 -10.92
C LEU A 145 11.10 4.70 -10.14
N THR A 146 11.17 4.80 -8.82
CA THR A 146 9.98 4.64 -7.96
C THR A 146 8.90 5.66 -8.30
N LEU A 147 9.27 6.93 -8.43
CA LEU A 147 8.32 8.02 -8.74
C LEU A 147 7.73 7.86 -10.14
N SER A 148 8.57 7.68 -11.16
CA SER A 148 8.17 7.67 -12.56
C SER A 148 7.44 6.39 -12.99
N GLN A 149 7.75 5.25 -12.39
CA GLN A 149 7.14 3.97 -12.76
C GLN A 149 6.08 3.54 -11.74
N ARG A 150 6.46 3.30 -10.49
CA ARG A 150 5.53 2.76 -9.50
C ARG A 150 4.47 3.78 -9.07
N GLN A 151 4.88 4.99 -8.68
CA GLN A 151 3.92 5.97 -8.18
C GLN A 151 3.03 6.49 -9.29
N ARG A 152 3.61 6.94 -10.39
CA ARG A 152 2.87 7.53 -11.51
C ARG A 152 1.96 6.52 -12.23
N ARG A 153 2.44 5.28 -12.46
CA ARG A 153 1.74 4.31 -13.32
C ARG A 153 0.88 3.31 -12.56
N TYR A 154 0.99 3.29 -11.24
CA TYR A 154 0.25 2.36 -10.42
C TYR A 154 -0.46 3.08 -9.25
N VAL A 155 0.29 3.59 -8.27
CA VAL A 155 -0.32 4.11 -7.03
C VAL A 155 -1.21 5.33 -7.27
N ALA A 156 -0.87 6.19 -8.25
CA ALA A 156 -1.66 7.37 -8.61
C ALA A 156 -3.11 7.04 -8.99
N PHE A 157 -3.35 5.88 -9.56
CA PHE A 157 -4.71 5.47 -9.95
C PHE A 157 -5.67 5.33 -8.76
N ASN A 158 -5.15 5.18 -7.52
CA ASN A 158 -6.01 5.18 -6.34
C ASN A 158 -6.79 6.49 -6.15
N ILE A 159 -6.22 7.63 -6.57
CA ILE A 159 -6.90 8.92 -6.40
C ILE A 159 -8.06 9.13 -7.39
N PHE A 160 -8.10 8.39 -8.50
CA PHE A 160 -9.17 8.49 -9.49
C PHE A 160 -10.54 8.08 -8.93
N CYS A 161 -10.56 7.27 -7.87
CA CYS A 161 -11.82 6.96 -7.19
C CYS A 161 -12.51 8.20 -6.59
N PHE A 162 -11.79 9.31 -6.38
CA PHE A 162 -12.34 10.54 -5.85
C PHE A 162 -12.78 11.54 -6.94
N GLU A 163 -12.36 11.38 -8.20
CA GLU A 163 -12.73 12.30 -9.29
C GLU A 163 -14.24 12.50 -9.46
N PRO A 164 -15.09 11.45 -9.32
CA PRO A 164 -16.53 11.65 -9.40
C PRO A 164 -17.12 12.51 -8.28
N MET A 165 -16.36 12.82 -7.23
CA MET A 165 -16.78 13.64 -6.09
C MET A 165 -16.45 15.12 -6.27
N GLY A 166 -15.50 15.47 -7.17
CA GLY A 166 -15.07 16.84 -7.39
C GLY A 166 -13.61 16.99 -7.76
N THR A 167 -12.99 18.09 -7.35
CA THR A 167 -11.59 18.38 -7.66
C THR A 167 -10.66 17.66 -6.67
N VAL A 168 -9.76 16.82 -7.19
CA VAL A 168 -8.74 16.16 -6.38
C VAL A 168 -7.47 17.02 -6.34
N LEU A 169 -7.07 17.43 -5.15
CA LEU A 169 -5.88 18.25 -4.90
C LEU A 169 -4.79 17.37 -4.26
N SER A 170 -3.64 17.31 -4.92
CA SER A 170 -2.46 16.54 -4.46
C SER A 170 -1.25 17.46 -4.35
N PRO A 171 -1.07 18.19 -3.24
CA PRO A 171 -0.02 19.22 -3.10
C PRO A 171 1.40 18.69 -3.29
N PHE A 172 1.63 17.42 -2.93
CA PHE A 172 2.94 16.80 -3.08
C PHE A 172 3.30 16.42 -4.54
N THR A 173 2.37 16.63 -5.48
CA THR A 173 2.63 16.47 -6.93
C THR A 173 2.91 17.79 -7.63
N ASP A 174 2.96 18.90 -6.90
CA ASP A 174 3.38 20.19 -7.40
C ASP A 174 4.81 20.10 -7.96
N ASN A 175 5.03 20.64 -9.17
CA ASN A 175 6.30 20.48 -9.86
C ASN A 175 7.45 21.16 -9.10
N ASP A 176 7.25 22.36 -8.57
CA ASP A 176 8.29 23.09 -7.84
C ASP A 176 8.65 22.35 -6.55
N PHE A 177 7.66 21.75 -5.89
CA PHE A 177 7.91 20.94 -4.70
C PHE A 177 8.65 19.64 -5.02
N VAL A 178 8.28 18.95 -6.09
CA VAL A 178 8.96 17.72 -6.55
C VAL A 178 10.40 18.05 -6.92
N ASP A 179 10.63 19.09 -7.70
CA ASP A 179 11.96 19.52 -8.12
C ASP A 179 12.82 19.93 -6.90
N PHE A 180 12.26 20.67 -5.96
CA PHE A 180 12.94 20.99 -4.70
C PHE A 180 13.39 19.72 -3.97
N ILE A 181 12.52 18.74 -3.79
CA ILE A 181 12.87 17.49 -3.09
C ILE A 181 13.92 16.68 -3.84
N LEU A 182 13.86 16.62 -5.16
CA LEU A 182 14.85 15.89 -5.97
C LEU A 182 16.26 16.51 -5.92
N HIS A 183 16.40 17.77 -5.51
CA HIS A 183 17.68 18.43 -5.28
C HIS A 183 18.22 18.30 -3.85
N ILE A 184 17.44 17.72 -2.94
CA ILE A 184 17.87 17.52 -1.54
C ILE A 184 18.86 16.35 -1.47
N PRO A 185 20.02 16.52 -0.78
CA PRO A 185 20.95 15.43 -0.52
C PRO A 185 20.28 14.22 0.12
N ASN A 186 20.65 13.03 -0.37
CA ASN A 186 19.98 11.76 -0.03
C ASN A 186 20.00 11.44 1.48
N GLU A 187 21.04 11.85 2.23
CA GLU A 187 21.12 11.68 3.68
C GLU A 187 20.02 12.41 4.45
N HIS A 188 19.45 13.46 3.86
CA HIS A 188 18.32 14.20 4.46
C HIS A 188 16.98 13.56 4.12
N LEU A 189 16.87 12.88 2.99
CA LEU A 189 15.66 12.17 2.56
C LEU A 189 15.53 10.79 3.21
N MET A 190 16.66 10.07 3.40
CA MET A 190 16.61 8.73 3.99
C MET A 190 15.79 8.69 5.27
N GLU A 191 14.92 7.66 5.37
CA GLU A 191 14.01 7.46 6.50
C GLU A 191 13.12 8.66 6.83
N GLN A 192 12.87 9.54 5.85
CA GLN A 192 12.11 10.78 6.02
C GLN A 192 12.75 11.76 7.03
N ASN A 193 14.06 11.81 7.09
CA ASN A 193 14.77 12.55 8.14
C ASN A 193 14.43 14.04 8.15
N LEU A 194 14.46 14.68 6.97
CA LEU A 194 14.09 16.10 6.82
C LEU A 194 12.62 16.32 7.18
N TYR A 195 11.73 15.49 6.66
CA TYR A 195 10.29 15.57 6.92
C TYR A 195 9.97 15.47 8.42
N LYS A 196 10.57 14.51 9.13
CA LYS A 196 10.40 14.36 10.58
C LYS A 196 10.90 15.58 11.35
N LYS A 197 12.06 16.14 10.97
CA LYS A 197 12.59 17.36 11.58
C LYS A 197 11.67 18.55 11.35
N MET A 198 11.11 18.67 10.15
CA MET A 198 10.15 19.72 9.80
C MET A 198 8.88 19.61 10.67
N ILE A 199 8.30 18.43 10.79
CA ILE A 199 7.12 18.20 11.64
C ILE A 199 7.42 18.57 13.11
N VAL A 200 8.57 18.13 13.65
CA VAL A 200 8.95 18.46 15.04
C VAL A 200 9.10 19.95 15.26
N LYS A 201 9.64 20.66 14.26
CA LYS A 201 9.93 22.10 14.36
C LYS A 201 8.70 22.99 14.19
N TYR A 202 7.87 22.68 13.20
CA TYR A 202 6.78 23.56 12.77
C TYR A 202 5.38 23.09 13.17
N PHE A 203 5.23 21.83 13.56
CA PHE A 203 3.95 21.23 13.95
C PHE A 203 4.10 20.42 15.25
N PRO A 204 4.50 21.07 16.38
CA PRO A 204 4.79 20.37 17.62
C PRO A 204 3.59 19.59 18.19
N GLU A 205 2.38 20.04 17.96
CA GLU A 205 1.14 19.37 18.36
C GLU A 205 1.05 18.00 17.65
N VAL A 206 1.26 17.98 16.32
CA VAL A 206 1.27 16.74 15.52
C VAL A 206 2.44 15.85 15.93
N ALA A 207 3.63 16.43 16.16
CA ALA A 207 4.82 15.68 16.58
C ALA A 207 4.65 14.99 17.94
N SER A 208 3.75 15.47 18.80
CA SER A 208 3.43 14.91 20.12
C SER A 208 2.55 13.66 20.02
N VAL A 209 1.84 13.46 18.91
CA VAL A 209 1.02 12.28 18.68
C VAL A 209 1.92 11.10 18.28
N PRO A 210 1.71 9.89 18.81
CA PRO A 210 2.51 8.75 18.43
C PRO A 210 2.40 8.46 16.92
N TRP A 211 3.56 8.27 16.27
CA TRP A 211 3.58 7.85 14.88
C TRP A 211 3.25 6.36 14.76
N ASN A 212 2.33 6.02 13.86
CA ASN A 212 1.85 4.64 13.75
C ASN A 212 2.97 3.61 13.52
N LYS A 213 4.02 3.97 12.78
CA LYS A 213 5.16 3.08 12.50
C LYS A 213 5.98 2.71 13.75
N THR A 214 6.20 3.66 14.64
CA THR A 214 7.05 3.47 15.84
C THR A 214 6.27 3.40 17.15
N LYS A 215 4.97 3.76 17.13
CA LYS A 215 4.11 3.91 18.33
C LYS A 215 4.66 4.93 19.35
N LEU A 216 5.61 5.77 18.92
CA LEU A 216 6.20 6.84 19.71
C LEU A 216 6.01 8.19 19.03
N PRO A 217 5.86 9.29 19.81
CA PRO A 217 5.92 10.64 19.29
C PRO A 217 7.25 10.90 18.56
N LEU A 218 7.23 11.74 17.52
CA LEU A 218 8.45 12.11 16.79
C LEU A 218 9.44 12.86 17.69
N ASN A 219 8.92 13.67 18.63
CA ASN A 219 9.69 14.43 19.62
C ASN A 219 10.08 13.63 20.87
N ALA A 220 9.82 12.29 20.91
CA ALA A 220 10.19 11.46 22.04
C ALA A 220 11.70 11.50 22.32
N SER A 221 12.08 11.53 23.60
CA SER A 221 13.49 11.54 24.03
C SER A 221 14.24 10.28 23.58
N ARG A 222 15.56 10.39 23.45
CA ARG A 222 16.44 9.25 23.11
C ARG A 222 16.28 8.08 24.08
N LEU A 223 16.13 8.38 25.38
CA LEU A 223 15.90 7.36 26.41
C LEU A 223 14.60 6.60 26.17
N ARG A 224 13.51 7.29 25.86
CA ARG A 224 12.22 6.67 25.57
C ARG A 224 12.28 5.81 24.30
N LYS A 225 12.94 6.28 23.25
CA LYS A 225 13.19 5.51 22.02
C LYS A 225 14.01 4.24 22.29
N GLY A 226 15.07 4.34 23.12
CA GLY A 226 15.89 3.21 23.52
C GLY A 226 15.15 2.16 24.35
N LEU A 227 14.30 2.59 25.28
CA LEU A 227 13.44 1.70 26.08
C LEU A 227 12.44 0.95 25.20
N GLN A 228 11.78 1.67 24.28
CA GLN A 228 10.85 1.08 23.33
C GLN A 228 11.54 0.04 22.44
N TRP A 229 12.70 0.36 21.90
CA TRP A 229 13.49 -0.58 21.09
C TRP A 229 13.85 -1.85 21.88
N ARG A 230 14.32 -1.71 23.13
CA ARG A 230 14.61 -2.85 24.01
C ARG A 230 13.36 -3.69 24.29
N TRP A 231 12.23 -3.04 24.54
CA TRP A 231 10.95 -3.70 24.73
C TRP A 231 10.50 -4.50 23.49
N GLU A 232 10.67 -3.93 22.31
CA GLU A 232 10.37 -4.63 21.05
C GLU A 232 11.28 -5.82 20.81
N GLN A 233 12.59 -5.72 21.12
CA GLN A 233 13.53 -6.85 21.03
C GLN A 233 13.15 -7.98 21.99
N LEU A 234 12.78 -7.67 23.22
CA LEU A 234 12.30 -8.65 24.19
C LEU A 234 11.00 -9.33 23.71
N ASN A 235 10.08 -8.57 23.12
CA ASN A 235 8.83 -9.13 22.58
C ASN A 235 9.03 -9.96 21.29
N ARG A 236 10.11 -9.76 20.55
CA ARG A 236 10.47 -10.61 19.40
C ARG A 236 11.05 -11.96 19.83
N ASN A 237 11.65 -12.02 20.99
CA ASN A 237 12.24 -13.27 21.52
C ASN A 237 11.11 -14.19 22.02
N GLN A 238 10.96 -15.36 21.38
CA GLN A 238 9.91 -16.33 21.72
C GLN A 238 10.04 -16.85 23.17
N PHE A 239 11.24 -16.95 23.69
CA PHE A 239 11.52 -17.34 25.09
C PHE A 239 11.02 -16.30 26.10
N ALA A 240 11.23 -15.02 25.80
CA ALA A 240 10.75 -13.95 26.68
C ALA A 240 9.20 -13.85 26.68
N ARG A 241 8.54 -14.21 25.59
CA ARG A 241 7.07 -14.29 25.50
C ARG A 241 6.49 -15.37 26.41
N ALA A 242 7.17 -16.51 26.52
CA ALA A 242 6.71 -17.63 27.35
C ALA A 242 6.82 -17.34 28.84
N THR A 243 7.83 -16.56 29.26
CA THR A 243 8.11 -16.27 30.67
C THR A 243 7.33 -15.07 31.22
N ILE A 244 7.00 -14.07 30.42
CA ILE A 244 6.35 -12.83 30.88
C ILE A 244 4.81 -12.92 30.83
N GLY A 245 4.24 -13.97 30.24
CA GLY A 245 2.80 -14.32 30.35
C GLY A 245 1.80 -13.27 29.88
N ARG A 246 2.23 -12.17 29.23
CA ARG A 246 1.36 -11.10 28.77
C ARG A 246 1.01 -11.27 27.31
N LYS A 247 -0.13 -11.87 27.05
CA LYS A 247 -0.89 -11.61 25.82
C LYS A 247 -1.34 -10.13 25.84
N HIS A 248 -0.48 -9.21 25.42
CA HIS A 248 -1.01 -7.96 24.90
C HIS A 248 -1.83 -8.35 23.67
N ALA A 249 -3.13 -8.09 23.72
CA ALA A 249 -3.96 -8.11 22.53
C ALA A 249 -3.25 -7.20 21.52
N LYS A 250 -2.62 -7.80 20.48
CA LYS A 250 -2.06 -7.03 19.38
C LYS A 250 -3.24 -6.28 18.81
N MET A 251 -3.27 -4.97 19.02
CA MET A 251 -4.13 -4.12 18.25
C MET A 251 -3.76 -4.39 16.79
N ASN A 252 -4.74 -4.78 16.00
CA ASN A 252 -4.52 -5.21 14.62
C ASN A 252 -3.88 -4.05 13.86
N ASP A 253 -2.65 -4.23 13.36
CA ASP A 253 -1.94 -3.19 12.61
C ASP A 253 -2.58 -2.97 11.23
N ASN A 254 -3.43 -3.90 10.78
CA ASN A 254 -4.20 -3.78 9.56
C ASN A 254 -5.64 -3.34 9.87
N TYR A 255 -6.04 -2.17 9.38
CA TYR A 255 -7.41 -1.67 9.51
C TYR A 255 -8.41 -2.45 8.63
N LEU A 256 -7.93 -3.12 7.58
CA LEU A 256 -8.70 -4.04 6.73
C LEU A 256 -8.39 -5.48 7.12
N ASN A 257 -9.40 -6.22 7.54
CA ASN A 257 -9.31 -7.66 7.61
C ASN A 257 -9.70 -8.29 6.27
N THR A 258 -8.83 -8.12 5.27
CA THR A 258 -9.07 -8.50 3.89
C THR A 258 -9.40 -9.98 3.73
N ALA A 259 -8.69 -10.84 4.47
CA ALA A 259 -8.96 -12.27 4.43
C ALA A 259 -10.37 -12.61 4.89
N GLU A 260 -10.84 -11.97 5.95
CA GLU A 260 -12.20 -12.18 6.46
C GLU A 260 -13.24 -11.55 5.54
N THR A 261 -12.97 -10.41 4.93
CA THR A 261 -13.81 -9.79 3.89
C THR A 261 -14.12 -10.77 2.77
N ILE A 262 -13.09 -11.43 2.22
CA ILE A 262 -13.23 -12.41 1.15
C ILE A 262 -13.98 -13.67 1.62
N ARG A 263 -13.78 -14.09 2.86
CA ARG A 263 -14.38 -15.31 3.44
C ARG A 263 -15.83 -15.14 3.85
N THR A 264 -16.27 -13.91 4.11
CA THR A 264 -17.60 -13.62 4.69
C THR A 264 -18.45 -12.72 3.81
N GLY A 265 -18.48 -11.43 4.07
CA GLY A 265 -19.41 -10.50 3.42
C GLY A 265 -19.28 -10.37 1.90
N SER A 266 -18.10 -10.68 1.36
CA SER A 266 -17.87 -10.65 -0.10
C SER A 266 -17.70 -12.05 -0.72
N ARG A 267 -17.94 -13.11 0.04
CA ARG A 267 -17.66 -14.51 -0.37
C ARG A 267 -18.30 -14.89 -1.70
N ASP A 268 -19.60 -14.74 -1.79
CA ASP A 268 -20.36 -15.20 -2.97
C ASP A 268 -20.02 -14.36 -4.21
N PHE A 269 -19.77 -13.07 -4.01
CA PHE A 269 -19.30 -12.19 -5.05
C PHE A 269 -17.94 -12.65 -5.62
N VAL A 270 -16.99 -12.95 -4.75
CA VAL A 270 -15.64 -13.42 -5.15
C VAL A 270 -15.73 -14.77 -5.87
N ILE A 271 -16.45 -15.75 -5.33
CA ILE A 271 -16.60 -17.07 -5.91
C ILE A 271 -17.23 -16.97 -7.31
N ARG A 272 -18.34 -16.26 -7.46
CA ARG A 272 -19.04 -16.10 -8.73
C ARG A 272 -18.17 -15.45 -9.83
N ASN A 273 -17.29 -14.53 -9.46
CA ASN A 273 -16.46 -13.83 -10.44
C ASN A 273 -15.18 -14.59 -10.82
N ILE A 274 -14.74 -15.57 -10.02
CA ILE A 274 -13.49 -16.29 -10.26
C ILE A 274 -13.73 -17.72 -10.75
N LYS A 275 -14.70 -18.45 -10.18
CA LYS A 275 -14.77 -19.91 -10.29
C LYS A 275 -15.01 -20.40 -11.72
N ASP A 276 -15.94 -19.79 -12.45
CA ASP A 276 -16.34 -20.22 -13.79
C ASP A 276 -16.05 -19.12 -14.82
N ASN A 277 -14.91 -18.44 -14.68
CA ASN A 277 -14.55 -17.31 -15.53
C ASN A 277 -13.79 -17.80 -16.76
N SER A 278 -14.39 -17.65 -17.95
CA SER A 278 -13.81 -18.10 -19.23
C SER A 278 -12.50 -17.38 -19.56
N PHE A 279 -12.38 -16.10 -19.26
CA PHE A 279 -11.14 -15.35 -19.46
C PHE A 279 -10.00 -15.91 -18.59
N LEU A 280 -10.27 -16.17 -17.30
CA LEU A 280 -9.23 -16.73 -16.43
C LEU A 280 -8.80 -18.13 -16.91
N SER A 281 -9.68 -18.93 -17.51
CA SER A 281 -9.33 -20.26 -18.01
C SER A 281 -8.34 -20.27 -19.17
N GLU A 282 -8.20 -19.16 -19.91
CA GLU A 282 -7.20 -19.02 -20.97
C GLU A 282 -5.78 -18.88 -20.44
N TYR A 283 -5.63 -18.24 -19.25
CA TYR A 283 -4.33 -17.83 -18.71
C TYR A 283 -3.91 -18.60 -17.47
N PHE A 284 -4.86 -19.25 -16.80
CA PHE A 284 -4.64 -19.90 -15.50
C PHE A 284 -5.04 -21.37 -15.51
N ASN A 285 -4.31 -22.17 -14.74
CA ASN A 285 -4.73 -23.54 -14.42
C ASN A 285 -5.89 -23.50 -13.42
N MET A 286 -7.09 -23.77 -13.91
CA MET A 286 -8.33 -23.63 -13.11
C MET A 286 -8.39 -24.58 -11.92
N ASP A 287 -7.85 -25.80 -12.02
CA ASP A 287 -7.83 -26.75 -10.90
C ASP A 287 -7.01 -26.20 -9.73
N ARG A 288 -5.84 -25.67 -10.01
CA ARG A 288 -4.98 -25.03 -8.99
C ARG A 288 -5.61 -23.78 -8.42
N LEU A 289 -6.28 -23.00 -9.26
CA LEU A 289 -7.00 -21.80 -8.84
C LEU A 289 -8.15 -22.16 -7.91
N HIS A 290 -8.95 -23.17 -8.23
CA HIS A 290 -10.03 -23.66 -7.37
C HIS A 290 -9.49 -24.19 -6.04
N GLN A 291 -8.42 -25.02 -6.07
CA GLN A 291 -7.78 -25.51 -4.85
C GLN A 291 -7.31 -24.36 -3.93
N MET A 292 -6.68 -23.32 -4.51
CA MET A 292 -6.26 -22.14 -3.77
C MET A 292 -7.44 -21.38 -3.17
N LEU A 293 -8.51 -21.18 -3.95
CA LEU A 293 -9.73 -20.52 -3.50
C LEU A 293 -10.39 -21.28 -2.34
N ASP A 294 -10.56 -22.60 -2.49
CA ASP A 294 -11.15 -23.47 -1.47
C ASP A 294 -10.30 -23.52 -0.20
N ALA A 295 -8.98 -23.59 -0.32
CA ALA A 295 -8.07 -23.55 0.81
C ALA A 295 -8.18 -22.22 1.58
N HIS A 296 -8.29 -21.09 0.87
CA HIS A 296 -8.51 -19.78 1.49
C HIS A 296 -9.87 -19.70 2.19
N MET A 297 -10.94 -20.08 1.51
CA MET A 297 -12.31 -20.07 2.07
C MET A 297 -12.47 -21.00 3.27
N GLY A 298 -11.76 -22.15 3.26
CA GLY A 298 -11.69 -23.11 4.36
C GLY A 298 -10.73 -22.74 5.48
N LYS A 299 -10.08 -21.55 5.45
CA LYS A 299 -9.07 -21.08 6.44
C LYS A 299 -7.82 -21.97 6.54
N LYS A 300 -7.56 -22.82 5.53
CA LYS A 300 -6.35 -23.66 5.45
C LYS A 300 -5.12 -22.85 5.02
N SER A 301 -5.30 -21.82 4.21
CA SER A 301 -4.27 -20.87 3.81
C SER A 301 -4.79 -19.44 3.77
N ASN A 302 -3.90 -18.47 3.57
CA ASN A 302 -4.27 -17.06 3.45
C ASN A 302 -3.80 -16.50 2.11
N GLU A 303 -4.66 -16.60 1.08
CA GLU A 303 -4.37 -16.27 -0.31
C GLU A 303 -5.06 -14.97 -0.78
N TYR A 304 -5.44 -14.08 0.14
CA TYR A 304 -6.24 -12.89 -0.18
C TYR A 304 -5.62 -12.02 -1.28
N GLY A 305 -4.29 -11.89 -1.31
CA GLY A 305 -3.59 -11.09 -2.31
C GLY A 305 -3.73 -11.65 -3.73
N LYS A 306 -3.57 -12.98 -3.89
CA LYS A 306 -3.75 -13.66 -5.18
C LYS A 306 -5.21 -13.62 -5.64
N ILE A 307 -6.13 -13.92 -4.73
CA ILE A 307 -7.57 -13.92 -5.01
C ILE A 307 -8.04 -12.53 -5.45
N SER A 308 -7.58 -11.49 -4.78
CA SER A 308 -7.96 -10.13 -5.15
C SER A 308 -7.38 -9.67 -6.49
N ALA A 309 -6.17 -10.10 -6.83
CA ALA A 309 -5.59 -9.84 -8.16
C ALA A 309 -6.40 -10.54 -9.26
N LEU A 310 -6.77 -11.80 -9.06
CA LEU A 310 -7.63 -12.56 -9.98
C LEU A 310 -9.02 -11.93 -10.10
N LEU A 311 -9.60 -11.50 -8.99
CA LEU A 311 -10.87 -10.77 -8.98
C LEU A 311 -10.78 -9.47 -9.77
N THR A 312 -9.72 -8.69 -9.58
CA THR A 312 -9.49 -7.45 -10.34
C THR A 312 -9.42 -7.71 -11.83
N LEU A 313 -8.64 -8.71 -12.27
CA LEU A 313 -8.55 -9.13 -13.66
C LEU A 313 -9.91 -9.60 -14.22
N SER A 314 -10.63 -10.40 -13.46
CA SER A 314 -11.95 -10.88 -13.84
C SER A 314 -12.97 -9.78 -14.02
N LEU A 315 -12.95 -8.78 -13.15
CA LEU A 315 -13.85 -7.64 -13.24
C LEU A 315 -13.46 -6.70 -14.39
N TRP A 316 -12.17 -6.46 -14.57
CA TRP A 316 -11.65 -5.63 -15.66
C TRP A 316 -12.02 -6.19 -17.05
N TYR A 317 -11.91 -7.49 -17.23
CA TYR A 317 -12.26 -8.13 -18.51
C TYR A 317 -13.74 -7.98 -18.90
N LYS A 318 -14.61 -7.71 -17.93
CA LYS A 318 -16.04 -7.50 -18.16
C LYS A 318 -16.42 -6.07 -18.56
N LEU A 319 -15.47 -5.13 -18.46
CA LEU A 319 -15.67 -3.74 -18.85
C LEU A 319 -15.64 -3.58 -20.37
#